data_449f71f377362d549fa4a4a3582bff21
#
_entry.id   449f71f377362d549fa4a4a3582bff21
#
_cell.length_a   1.000
_cell.length_b   1.000
_cell.length_c   1.000
_cell.angle_alpha   90.00
_cell.angle_beta   90.00
_cell.angle_gamma   90.00
#
_symmetry.space_group_name_H-M   'P 1'
#
loop_
_entity.id
_entity.type
_entity.pdbx_description
1 polymer ?
#
loop_
_entity_poly.entity_id
_entity_poly.type
_entity_poly.pdbx_seq_one_letter_code
_entity_poly.pdbx_strand_id
1 'polypeptide(L)'
;MDLEVKELESAMEGILFASGEPVQIDRICTALDLDRPTAERILQKLMDYYAYERRGIRLLRMEDSWQLCSAPDYADVIRRAFEIRKPAKLSQPALEVLTIIAYYQPTTRAYVDQIRGVDSSYTVGLLLDRHLIEECGRLQVPGRPRLYRTTQTFLRAFHLNSLDDLPEMPGMETDGQMRLGEDGTVLDDSNAE
;
A
#
# COMPACT_ATOMS: atom_id res chain seq x y z
N MET A 1 22.09 16.67 -17.93
CA MET A 1 23.27 15.79 -17.66
C MET A 1 22.92 14.47 -18.35
N ASP A 2 23.56 14.19 -19.50
CA ASP A 2 23.33 12.93 -20.22
C ASP A 2 24.07 11.80 -19.52
N LEU A 3 23.38 11.13 -18.58
CA LEU A 3 23.91 9.96 -17.89
C LEU A 3 23.76 8.71 -18.78
N GLU A 4 24.76 7.85 -18.81
CA GLU A 4 24.63 6.54 -19.42
C GLU A 4 23.64 5.67 -18.61
N VAL A 5 23.01 4.67 -19.25
CA VAL A 5 21.99 3.81 -18.62
C VAL A 5 22.47 3.19 -17.30
N LYS A 6 23.76 2.82 -17.21
CA LYS A 6 24.35 2.24 -16.01
C LYS A 6 24.51 3.28 -14.87
N GLU A 7 24.77 4.52 -15.23
CA GLU A 7 24.84 5.63 -14.27
C GLU A 7 23.45 5.99 -13.75
N LEU A 8 22.41 5.91 -14.60
CA LEU A 8 21.02 6.08 -14.20
C LEU A 8 20.58 4.98 -13.22
N GLU A 9 20.92 3.72 -13.49
CA GLU A 9 20.66 2.60 -12.54
C GLU A 9 21.29 2.90 -11.18
N SER A 10 22.57 3.31 -11.15
CA SER A 10 23.29 3.63 -9.92
C SER A 10 22.72 4.86 -9.20
N ALA A 11 22.29 5.87 -9.94
CA ALA A 11 21.67 7.06 -9.36
C ALA A 11 20.31 6.74 -8.72
N MET A 12 19.49 5.91 -9.38
CA MET A 12 18.20 5.43 -8.84
C MET A 12 18.41 4.60 -7.57
N GLU A 13 19.39 3.70 -7.57
CA GLU A 13 19.80 2.96 -6.35
C GLU A 13 20.14 3.92 -5.21
N GLY A 14 20.97 4.93 -5.49
CA GLY A 14 21.36 5.93 -4.50
C GLY A 14 20.17 6.72 -3.95
N ILE A 15 19.24 7.16 -4.80
CA ILE A 15 18.01 7.88 -4.40
C ILE A 15 17.17 7.01 -3.47
N LEU A 16 16.91 5.77 -3.87
CA LEU A 16 16.07 4.84 -3.12
C LEU A 16 16.71 4.43 -1.79
N PHE A 17 18.02 4.23 -1.77
CA PHE A 17 18.78 3.92 -0.55
C PHE A 17 18.76 5.10 0.43
N ALA A 18 19.04 6.30 -0.06
CA ALA A 18 19.09 7.51 0.77
C ALA A 18 17.73 7.90 1.36
N SER A 19 16.64 7.60 0.65
CA SER A 19 15.29 7.88 1.14
C SER A 19 14.90 7.04 2.35
N GLY A 20 15.23 5.73 2.36
CA GLY A 20 14.72 4.78 3.35
C GLY A 20 13.20 4.56 3.34
N GLU A 21 12.45 5.41 2.66
CA GLU A 21 11.00 5.43 2.53
C GLU A 21 10.59 5.23 1.06
N PRO A 22 9.30 4.86 0.76
CA PRO A 22 8.81 4.80 -0.61
C PRO A 22 9.00 6.13 -1.35
N VAL A 23 9.56 6.08 -2.56
CA VAL A 23 9.77 7.24 -3.42
C VAL A 23 8.81 7.20 -4.60
N GLN A 24 8.01 8.25 -4.78
CA GLN A 24 7.13 8.40 -5.92
C GLN A 24 7.93 8.45 -7.22
N ILE A 25 7.45 7.75 -8.26
CA ILE A 25 8.12 7.67 -9.57
C ILE A 25 8.37 9.06 -10.17
N ASP A 26 7.41 9.99 -10.04
CA ASP A 26 7.52 11.34 -10.58
C ASP A 26 8.66 12.13 -9.96
N ARG A 27 8.99 11.83 -8.69
CA ARG A 27 10.11 12.45 -8.00
C ARG A 27 11.45 11.96 -8.56
N ILE A 28 11.53 10.68 -8.93
CA ILE A 28 12.70 10.09 -9.60
C ILE A 28 12.84 10.67 -11.01
N CYS A 29 11.74 10.74 -11.76
CA CYS A 29 11.70 11.35 -13.09
C CYS A 29 12.21 12.78 -13.08
N THR A 30 11.71 13.61 -12.15
CA THR A 30 12.12 15.00 -12.00
C THR A 30 13.61 15.12 -11.63
N ALA A 31 14.09 14.27 -10.72
CA ALA A 31 15.48 14.33 -10.24
C ALA A 31 16.51 13.94 -11.32
N LEU A 32 16.14 13.04 -12.23
CA LEU A 32 17.03 12.48 -13.25
C LEU A 32 16.72 12.99 -14.67
N ASP A 33 15.74 13.89 -14.81
CA ASP A 33 15.28 14.45 -16.09
C ASP A 33 14.87 13.32 -17.09
N LEU A 34 14.03 12.38 -16.60
CA LEU A 34 13.57 11.21 -17.35
C LEU A 34 12.06 11.23 -17.55
N ASP A 35 11.60 10.68 -18.66
CA ASP A 35 10.22 10.33 -18.84
C ASP A 35 9.84 9.09 -18.00
N ARG A 36 8.58 9.01 -17.60
CA ARG A 36 8.07 7.95 -16.73
C ARG A 36 8.29 6.54 -17.30
N PRO A 37 7.99 6.24 -18.57
CA PRO A 37 8.23 4.92 -19.15
C PRO A 37 9.69 4.49 -19.08
N THR A 38 10.63 5.41 -19.32
CA THR A 38 12.06 5.12 -19.21
C THR A 38 12.48 4.83 -17.77
N ALA A 39 12.01 5.64 -16.81
CA ALA A 39 12.28 5.42 -15.39
C ALA A 39 11.72 4.07 -14.91
N GLU A 40 10.47 3.74 -15.24
CA GLU A 40 9.85 2.45 -14.88
C GLU A 40 10.63 1.26 -15.46
N ARG A 41 11.05 1.34 -16.73
CA ARG A 41 11.84 0.29 -17.38
C ARG A 41 13.18 0.05 -16.68
N ILE A 42 13.86 1.10 -16.26
CA ILE A 42 15.16 0.99 -15.55
C ILE A 42 14.92 0.41 -14.15
N LEU A 43 13.92 0.88 -13.41
CA LEU A 43 13.57 0.37 -12.09
C LEU A 43 13.13 -1.10 -12.13
N GLN A 44 12.36 -1.50 -13.15
CA GLN A 44 11.97 -2.90 -13.35
C GLN A 44 13.20 -3.77 -13.58
N LYS A 45 14.13 -3.35 -14.46
CA LYS A 45 15.39 -4.07 -14.70
C LYS A 45 16.22 -4.20 -13.42
N LEU A 46 16.28 -3.16 -12.60
CA LEU A 46 16.98 -3.16 -11.34
C LEU A 46 16.31 -4.14 -10.34
N MET A 47 14.99 -4.17 -10.28
CA MET A 47 14.22 -5.11 -9.47
C MET A 47 14.50 -6.56 -9.86
N ASP A 48 14.47 -6.86 -11.17
CA ASP A 48 14.76 -8.19 -11.71
C ASP A 48 16.21 -8.61 -11.41
N TYR A 49 17.16 -7.69 -11.50
CA TYR A 49 18.56 -7.93 -11.16
C TYR A 49 18.73 -8.33 -9.69
N TYR A 50 18.14 -7.59 -8.75
CA TYR A 50 18.19 -7.93 -7.33
C TYR A 50 17.56 -9.30 -7.01
N ALA A 51 16.46 -9.63 -7.70
CA ALA A 51 15.79 -10.92 -7.55
C ALA A 51 16.65 -12.06 -8.10
N TYR A 52 17.22 -11.90 -9.30
CA TYR A 52 18.08 -12.89 -9.95
C TYR A 52 19.35 -13.19 -9.14
N GLU A 53 20.04 -12.15 -8.70
CA GLU A 53 21.27 -12.26 -7.90
C GLU A 53 21.02 -12.69 -6.45
N ARG A 54 19.77 -12.88 -6.03
CA ARG A 54 19.37 -13.23 -4.65
C ARG A 54 20.05 -12.32 -3.62
N ARG A 55 20.07 -11.03 -3.87
CA ARG A 55 20.68 -10.05 -2.98
C ARG A 55 19.96 -9.99 -1.64
N GLY A 56 20.67 -9.53 -0.59
CA GLY A 56 20.08 -9.31 0.74
C GLY A 56 19.10 -8.14 0.81
N ILE A 57 18.95 -7.40 -0.29
CA ILE A 57 17.99 -6.32 -0.48
C ILE A 57 17.13 -6.60 -1.70
N ARG A 58 15.93 -6.00 -1.73
CA ARG A 58 14.99 -6.06 -2.85
C ARG A 58 14.50 -4.67 -3.19
N LEU A 59 14.20 -4.46 -4.45
CA LEU A 59 13.42 -3.31 -4.90
C LEU A 59 11.94 -3.73 -4.95
N LEU A 60 11.08 -2.97 -4.28
CA LEU A 60 9.63 -3.18 -4.30
C LEU A 60 8.95 -2.05 -5.05
N ARG A 61 7.96 -2.41 -5.86
CA ARG A 61 6.99 -1.49 -6.43
C ARG A 61 5.73 -1.52 -5.58
N MET A 62 5.16 -0.36 -5.27
CA MET A 62 3.90 -0.20 -4.57
C MET A 62 3.13 0.92 -5.26
N GLU A 63 2.17 0.57 -6.13
CA GLU A 63 1.48 1.53 -7.00
C GLU A 63 2.48 2.36 -7.81
N ASP A 64 2.53 3.67 -7.56
CA ASP A 64 3.43 4.63 -8.20
C ASP A 64 4.72 4.91 -7.41
N SER A 65 4.98 4.12 -6.37
CA SER A 65 6.16 4.29 -5.50
C SER A 65 7.10 3.09 -5.57
N TRP A 66 8.38 3.36 -5.33
CA TRP A 66 9.44 2.37 -5.30
C TRP A 66 10.25 2.48 -4.02
N GLN A 67 10.65 1.35 -3.45
CA GLN A 67 11.44 1.30 -2.21
C GLN A 67 12.45 0.17 -2.21
N LEU A 68 13.67 0.43 -1.74
CA LEU A 68 14.62 -0.61 -1.36
C LEU A 68 14.29 -1.14 0.03
N CYS A 69 14.17 -2.45 0.14
CA CYS A 69 13.89 -3.16 1.38
C CYS A 69 14.84 -4.33 1.56
N SER A 70 14.99 -4.81 2.79
CA SER A 70 15.69 -6.07 3.05
C SER A 70 14.91 -7.25 2.47
N ALA A 71 15.62 -8.25 1.95
CA ALA A 71 15.00 -9.46 1.45
C ALA A 71 14.38 -10.27 2.62
N PRO A 72 13.14 -10.79 2.47
CA PRO A 72 12.43 -11.53 3.52
C PRO A 72 13.19 -12.76 4.02
N ASP A 73 13.98 -13.38 3.16
CA ASP A 73 14.80 -14.55 3.47
C ASP A 73 15.77 -14.30 4.65
N TYR A 74 16.17 -13.05 4.84
CA TYR A 74 17.11 -12.64 5.89
C TYR A 74 16.43 -11.97 7.09
N ALA A 75 15.10 -11.95 7.14
CA ALA A 75 14.36 -11.23 8.17
C ALA A 75 14.72 -11.69 9.60
N ASP A 76 14.95 -12.99 9.82
CA ASP A 76 15.30 -13.51 11.15
C ASP A 76 16.75 -13.12 11.56
N VAL A 77 17.67 -13.06 10.60
CA VAL A 77 19.05 -12.61 10.84
C VAL A 77 19.08 -11.14 11.19
N ILE A 78 18.33 -10.32 10.41
CA ILE A 78 18.23 -8.88 10.61
C ILE A 78 17.59 -8.57 11.98
N ARG A 79 16.50 -9.26 12.34
CA ARG A 79 15.87 -9.09 13.66
C ARG A 79 16.83 -9.39 14.81
N ARG A 80 17.64 -10.44 14.70
CA ARG A 80 18.65 -10.76 15.72
C ARG A 80 19.74 -9.71 15.81
N ALA A 81 20.21 -9.21 14.66
CA ALA A 81 21.27 -8.21 14.63
C ALA A 81 20.87 -6.87 15.27
N PHE A 82 19.61 -6.50 15.17
CA PHE A 82 19.08 -5.24 15.70
C PHE A 82 18.20 -5.43 16.96
N GLU A 83 18.14 -6.64 17.53
CA GLU A 83 17.33 -6.98 18.70
C GLU A 83 15.84 -6.62 18.53
N ILE A 84 15.35 -6.58 17.28
CA ILE A 84 13.97 -6.21 16.96
C ILE A 84 13.03 -7.33 17.39
N ARG A 85 12.10 -7.02 18.29
CA ARG A 85 11.05 -7.95 18.69
C ARG A 85 10.15 -8.25 17.47
N LYS A 86 9.81 -9.54 17.30
CA LYS A 86 8.85 -9.94 16.27
C LYS A 86 7.51 -9.25 16.54
N PRO A 87 6.95 -8.49 15.58
CA PRO A 87 5.66 -7.86 15.80
C PRO A 87 4.60 -8.94 16.05
N ALA A 88 3.70 -8.69 17.00
CA ALA A 88 2.60 -9.60 17.27
C ALA A 88 1.75 -9.78 16.00
N LYS A 89 1.39 -11.02 15.70
CA LYS A 89 0.49 -11.32 14.58
C LYS A 89 -0.84 -10.58 14.77
N LEU A 90 -1.47 -10.21 13.67
CA LEU A 90 -2.85 -9.73 13.71
C LEU A 90 -3.76 -10.86 14.19
N SER A 91 -4.69 -10.53 15.09
CA SER A 91 -5.75 -11.47 15.48
C SER A 91 -6.72 -11.68 14.33
N GLN A 92 -7.51 -12.77 14.38
CA GLN A 92 -8.54 -13.02 13.39
C GLN A 92 -9.51 -11.83 13.22
N PRO A 93 -10.04 -11.22 14.29
CA PRO A 93 -10.86 -10.00 14.14
C PRO A 93 -10.13 -8.84 13.46
N ALA A 94 -8.82 -8.68 13.69
CA ALA A 94 -8.05 -7.62 13.04
C ALA A 94 -7.85 -7.89 11.55
N LEU A 95 -7.68 -9.14 11.14
CA LEU A 95 -7.62 -9.52 9.73
C LEU A 95 -8.96 -9.30 9.04
N GLU A 96 -10.08 -9.65 9.68
CA GLU A 96 -11.43 -9.42 9.15
C GLU A 96 -11.68 -7.94 8.87
N VAL A 97 -11.43 -7.07 9.86
CA VAL A 97 -11.60 -5.61 9.70
C VAL A 97 -10.69 -5.07 8.60
N LEU A 98 -9.43 -5.51 8.58
CA LEU A 98 -8.48 -5.08 7.55
C LEU A 98 -8.91 -5.51 6.14
N THR A 99 -9.42 -6.74 6.01
CA THR A 99 -9.95 -7.26 4.74
C THR A 99 -11.13 -6.41 4.27
N ILE A 100 -12.11 -6.15 5.15
CA ILE A 100 -13.27 -5.31 4.79
C ILE A 100 -12.79 -3.94 4.30
N ILE A 101 -11.87 -3.29 5.03
CA ILE A 101 -11.35 -2.00 4.61
C ILE A 101 -10.62 -2.11 3.26
N ALA A 102 -9.78 -3.13 3.05
CA ALA A 102 -9.03 -3.28 1.82
C ALA A 102 -9.92 -3.42 0.58
N TYR A 103 -11.04 -4.11 0.69
CA TYR A 103 -11.95 -4.33 -0.44
C TYR A 103 -13.00 -3.23 -0.63
N TYR A 104 -13.37 -2.51 0.44
CA TYR A 104 -14.45 -1.51 0.40
C TYR A 104 -13.98 -0.07 0.61
N GLN A 105 -12.67 0.17 0.53
CA GLN A 105 -12.10 1.50 0.70
C GLN A 105 -12.44 2.46 -0.46
N PRO A 106 -12.66 3.76 -0.16
CA PRO A 106 -12.70 4.32 1.18
C PRO A 106 -13.99 3.97 1.92
N THR A 107 -13.91 3.53 3.17
CA THR A 107 -15.06 3.04 3.94
C THR A 107 -15.12 3.62 5.35
N THR A 108 -16.29 3.55 6.00
CA THR A 108 -16.48 4.02 7.37
C THR A 108 -16.43 2.86 8.38
N ARG A 109 -16.12 3.17 9.66
CA ARG A 109 -16.23 2.18 10.71
C ARG A 109 -17.65 1.61 10.82
N ALA A 110 -18.69 2.44 10.69
CA ALA A 110 -20.07 1.98 10.78
C ALA A 110 -20.38 0.91 9.72
N TYR A 111 -19.84 1.05 8.52
CA TYR A 111 -20.00 0.03 7.48
C TYR A 111 -19.25 -1.27 7.83
N VAL A 112 -18.04 -1.16 8.38
CA VAL A 112 -17.28 -2.33 8.89
C VAL A 112 -18.06 -3.04 9.99
N ASP A 113 -18.62 -2.28 10.96
CA ASP A 113 -19.44 -2.81 12.05
C ASP A 113 -20.72 -3.53 11.51
N GLN A 114 -21.33 -2.97 10.48
CA GLN A 114 -22.50 -3.57 9.82
C GLN A 114 -22.17 -4.92 9.19
N ILE A 115 -21.07 -5.03 8.45
CA ILE A 115 -20.64 -6.30 7.83
C ILE A 115 -20.31 -7.34 8.89
N ARG A 116 -19.62 -6.93 9.96
CA ARG A 116 -19.18 -7.85 11.02
C ARG A 116 -20.26 -8.20 12.04
N GLY A 117 -21.30 -7.39 12.16
CA GLY A 117 -22.32 -7.51 13.20
C GLY A 117 -21.84 -7.18 14.63
N VAL A 118 -20.62 -6.63 14.78
CA VAL A 118 -20.01 -6.29 16.08
C VAL A 118 -19.19 -5.01 15.99
N ASP A 119 -19.03 -4.29 17.10
CA ASP A 119 -18.21 -3.08 17.18
C ASP A 119 -16.74 -3.35 16.84
N SER A 120 -16.19 -2.54 15.97
CA SER A 120 -14.80 -2.65 15.49
C SER A 120 -13.89 -1.50 15.94
N SER A 121 -14.36 -0.65 16.84
CA SER A 121 -13.63 0.57 17.28
C SER A 121 -12.21 0.28 17.74
N TYR A 122 -12.05 -0.72 18.62
CA TYR A 122 -10.72 -1.12 19.11
C TYR A 122 -9.83 -1.61 17.98
N THR A 123 -10.39 -2.42 17.09
CA THR A 123 -9.64 -3.04 15.98
C THR A 123 -9.21 -2.00 14.95
N VAL A 124 -10.08 -1.05 14.61
CA VAL A 124 -9.74 0.09 13.74
C VAL A 124 -8.61 0.91 14.37
N GLY A 125 -8.68 1.21 15.67
CA GLY A 125 -7.60 1.89 16.39
C GLY A 125 -6.26 1.13 16.32
N LEU A 126 -6.28 -0.18 16.55
CA LEU A 126 -5.10 -1.04 16.43
C LEU A 126 -4.48 -1.01 15.02
N LEU A 127 -5.30 -1.01 13.97
CA LEU A 127 -4.83 -0.98 12.58
C LEU A 127 -4.25 0.39 12.20
N LEU A 128 -4.82 1.49 12.73
CA LEU A 128 -4.26 2.84 12.62
C LEU A 128 -2.89 2.94 13.31
N ASP A 129 -2.78 2.45 14.56
CA ASP A 129 -1.52 2.45 15.32
C ASP A 129 -0.41 1.64 14.62
N ARG A 130 -0.80 0.62 13.86
CA ARG A 130 0.11 -0.18 13.05
C ARG A 130 0.37 0.39 11.66
N HIS A 131 -0.20 1.53 11.35
CA HIS A 131 -0.11 2.17 10.03
C HIS A 131 -0.53 1.27 8.86
N LEU A 132 -1.40 0.28 9.10
CA LEU A 132 -1.96 -0.57 8.04
C LEU A 132 -3.11 0.10 7.32
N ILE A 133 -3.82 0.98 8.02
CA ILE A 133 -4.86 1.85 7.48
C ILE A 133 -4.60 3.30 7.89
N GLU A 134 -5.24 4.23 7.19
CA GLU A 134 -5.20 5.66 7.51
C GLU A 134 -6.58 6.31 7.34
N GLU A 135 -6.78 7.47 7.96
CA GLU A 135 -7.94 8.32 7.69
C GLU A 135 -7.69 9.09 6.38
N CYS A 136 -8.57 8.90 5.39
CA CYS A 136 -8.44 9.56 4.08
C CYS A 136 -9.48 10.68 3.85
N GLY A 137 -10.33 10.97 4.84
CA GLY A 137 -11.34 12.02 4.76
C GLY A 137 -12.54 11.77 5.66
N ARG A 138 -13.65 12.43 5.33
CA ARG A 138 -14.93 12.28 6.04
C ARG A 138 -16.08 12.24 5.04
N LEU A 139 -17.00 11.32 5.26
CA LEU A 139 -18.20 11.21 4.45
C LEU A 139 -19.11 12.43 4.67
N GLN A 140 -19.68 13.00 3.60
CA GLN A 140 -20.51 14.21 3.64
C GLN A 140 -21.98 13.88 3.95
N VAL A 141 -22.23 13.22 5.07
CA VAL A 141 -23.56 12.87 5.60
C VAL A 141 -23.69 13.35 7.05
N PRO A 142 -24.90 13.40 7.64
CA PRO A 142 -25.07 13.72 9.06
C PRO A 142 -24.17 12.88 9.94
N GLY A 143 -23.45 13.52 10.89
CA GLY A 143 -22.44 12.88 11.72
C GLY A 143 -21.02 12.85 11.12
N ARG A 144 -20.83 13.15 9.83
CA ARG A 144 -19.55 13.25 9.13
C ARG A 144 -18.54 12.17 9.55
N PRO A 145 -18.88 10.86 9.40
CA PRO A 145 -18.01 9.78 9.85
C PRO A 145 -16.67 9.79 9.09
N ARG A 146 -15.61 9.34 9.77
CA ARG A 146 -14.28 9.21 9.16
C ARG A 146 -14.27 8.11 8.12
N LEU A 147 -13.53 8.36 7.05
CA LEU A 147 -13.24 7.39 5.98
C LEU A 147 -11.85 6.81 6.18
N TYR A 148 -11.73 5.51 5.98
CA TYR A 148 -10.49 4.75 6.13
C TYR A 148 -10.12 4.08 4.82
N ARG A 149 -8.80 4.01 4.57
CA ARG A 149 -8.21 3.25 3.48
C ARG A 149 -6.93 2.56 3.95
N THR A 150 -6.46 1.60 3.18
CA THR A 150 -5.16 0.95 3.38
C THR A 150 -4.01 1.88 3.00
N THR A 151 -2.81 1.56 3.49
CA THR A 151 -1.58 2.34 3.28
C THR A 151 -0.56 1.56 2.46
N GLN A 152 0.54 2.21 2.08
CA GLN A 152 1.69 1.51 1.50
C GLN A 152 2.32 0.48 2.46
N THR A 153 2.21 0.69 3.78
CA THR A 153 2.62 -0.30 4.78
C THR A 153 1.80 -1.58 4.68
N PHE A 154 0.50 -1.47 4.39
CA PHE A 154 -0.36 -2.62 4.09
C PHE A 154 0.14 -3.37 2.86
N LEU A 155 0.32 -2.70 1.72
CA LEU A 155 0.80 -3.34 0.49
C LEU A 155 2.12 -4.08 0.73
N ARG A 156 3.07 -3.43 1.40
CA ARG A 156 4.36 -4.02 1.76
C ARG A 156 4.22 -5.23 2.68
N ALA A 157 3.35 -5.16 3.70
CA ALA A 157 3.16 -6.22 4.68
C ALA A 157 2.51 -7.48 4.08
N PHE A 158 1.70 -7.31 3.04
CA PHE A 158 1.01 -8.38 2.34
C PHE A 158 1.66 -8.75 0.99
N HIS A 159 2.81 -8.14 0.66
CA HIS A 159 3.56 -8.37 -0.57
C HIS A 159 2.76 -8.09 -1.84
N LEU A 160 1.93 -7.06 -1.82
CA LEU A 160 1.14 -6.59 -2.95
C LEU A 160 1.84 -5.40 -3.63
N ASN A 161 1.74 -5.30 -4.95
CA ASN A 161 2.20 -4.13 -5.70
C ASN A 161 1.11 -3.06 -5.78
N SER A 162 -0.17 -3.51 -5.85
CA SER A 162 -1.36 -2.65 -5.86
C SER A 162 -2.53 -3.37 -5.19
N LEU A 163 -3.65 -2.68 -5.04
CA LEU A 163 -4.90 -3.29 -4.57
C LEU A 163 -5.48 -4.28 -5.58
N ASP A 164 -5.12 -4.15 -6.86
CA ASP A 164 -5.56 -5.07 -7.93
C ASP A 164 -4.97 -6.48 -7.75
N ASP A 165 -3.88 -6.62 -6.98
CA ASP A 165 -3.29 -7.91 -6.64
C ASP A 165 -4.08 -8.66 -5.56
N LEU A 166 -5.14 -8.05 -4.99
CA LEU A 166 -6.00 -8.71 -4.01
C LEU A 166 -6.78 -9.85 -4.70
N PRO A 167 -6.90 -11.03 -4.06
CA PRO A 167 -7.71 -12.12 -4.60
C PRO A 167 -9.17 -11.71 -4.82
N GLU A 168 -9.80 -12.18 -5.89
CA GLU A 168 -11.24 -12.02 -6.06
C GLU A 168 -11.98 -12.67 -4.90
N MET A 169 -12.95 -11.96 -4.30
CA MET A 169 -13.76 -12.54 -3.22
C MET A 169 -14.88 -13.39 -3.80
N PRO A 170 -14.93 -14.71 -3.52
CA PRO A 170 -16.00 -15.58 -4.00
C PRO A 170 -17.36 -15.11 -3.44
N GLY A 171 -18.30 -14.77 -4.32
CA GLY A 171 -19.69 -14.48 -3.96
C GLY A 171 -19.99 -13.04 -3.54
N MET A 172 -19.06 -12.11 -3.69
CA MET A 172 -19.38 -10.68 -3.64
C MET A 172 -19.65 -10.20 -5.08
N GLU A 173 -20.91 -10.11 -5.42
CA GLU A 173 -21.31 -9.21 -6.49
C GLU A 173 -20.95 -7.79 -6.06
N THR A 174 -20.39 -7.01 -6.96
CA THR A 174 -19.90 -5.63 -6.72
C THR A 174 -21.05 -4.63 -6.48
N ASP A 175 -22.20 -5.11 -6.09
CA ASP A 175 -23.47 -4.39 -5.98
C ASP A 175 -23.57 -3.49 -4.73
N GLY A 176 -22.48 -3.25 -4.03
CA GLY A 176 -22.45 -2.43 -2.83
C GLY A 176 -21.20 -1.57 -2.66
N GLN A 177 -20.37 -1.40 -3.69
CA GLN A 177 -19.29 -0.43 -3.63
C GLN A 177 -19.88 0.97 -3.56
N MET A 178 -19.77 1.58 -2.39
CA MET A 178 -20.02 2.99 -2.22
C MET A 178 -19.01 3.75 -3.08
N ARG A 179 -19.35 4.05 -4.35
CA ARG A 179 -18.52 4.89 -5.21
C ARG A 179 -18.58 6.29 -4.64
N LEU A 180 -17.45 6.74 -4.13
CA LEU A 180 -17.27 8.12 -3.70
C LEU A 180 -16.67 8.91 -4.85
N GLY A 181 -17.28 10.03 -5.18
CA GLY A 181 -16.66 11.03 -6.04
C GLY A 181 -15.37 11.58 -5.40
N GLU A 182 -14.50 12.20 -6.19
CA GLU A 182 -13.24 12.81 -5.73
C GLU A 182 -13.44 13.83 -4.59
N ASP A 183 -14.66 14.35 -4.45
CA ASP A 183 -15.08 15.29 -3.41
C ASP A 183 -15.64 14.62 -2.14
N GLY A 184 -15.66 13.29 -2.08
CA GLY A 184 -16.20 12.50 -0.95
C GLY A 184 -17.73 12.41 -0.92
N THR A 185 -18.42 12.71 -2.03
CA THR A 185 -19.85 12.47 -2.18
C THR A 185 -20.13 11.03 -2.55
N VAL A 186 -21.23 10.46 -2.01
CA VAL A 186 -21.70 9.11 -2.39
C VAL A 186 -22.31 9.20 -3.79
N LEU A 187 -21.74 8.47 -4.74
CA LEU A 187 -22.35 8.29 -6.06
C LEU A 187 -23.35 7.13 -5.93
N ASP A 188 -24.64 7.47 -5.88
CA ASP A 188 -25.74 6.50 -5.85
C ASP A 188 -26.11 6.13 -7.31
N ASP A 189 -25.89 4.86 -7.68
CA ASP A 189 -26.22 4.33 -9.02
C ASP A 189 -27.76 4.20 -9.25
N SER A 190 -28.61 4.67 -8.32
CA SER A 190 -30.07 4.54 -8.42
C SER A 190 -30.74 5.55 -9.36
N ASN A 191 -30.02 6.40 -10.10
CA ASN A 191 -30.57 7.43 -11.00
C ASN A 191 -30.08 7.31 -12.45
N ALA A 192 -29.83 6.11 -12.96
CA ALA A 192 -29.62 5.87 -14.39
C ALA A 192 -30.86 5.18 -14.98
N GLU A 193 -31.91 5.95 -15.23
CA GLU A 193 -32.95 5.66 -16.23
C GLU A 193 -32.93 6.73 -17.31
#